data_b18e0ee1ff9d264e3fdb4bcd06ff8d6a
#
_entry.id   b18e0ee1ff9d264e3fdb4bcd06ff8d6a
#
_cell.length_a   1.000
_cell.length_b   1.000
_cell.length_c   1.000
_cell.angle_alpha   90.00
_cell.angle_beta   90.00
_cell.angle_gamma   90.00
#
_symmetry.space_group_name_H-M   'P 1'
#
loop_
_entity.id
_entity.type
_entity.pdbx_description
1 polymer ?
#
loop_
_entity_poly.entity_id
_entity_poly.type
_entity_poly.pdbx_seq_one_letter_code
_entity_poly.pdbx_strand_id
1 'polypeptide(L)'
;MLNRSLARLLAIALGVPSLAVANGNSAPKLLDKETFFHTRESGGTVISSAYELCHKIIEEEYPQELWNVYVFHFSDGDNWSGGDTDRCINLLKGDLLPKTNLFGYGQVESTYGSGQFIRELENNVNEIDNLVLSRIENKDDIYQSIKDFLGKGK
;
A
#
# COMPACT_ATOMS: atom_id res chain seq x y z
N MET A 1 6.83 0.54 24.02
CA MET A 1 6.47 -0.67 23.30
C MET A 1 5.71 -0.28 22.03
N LEU A 2 6.44 0.03 21.00
CA LEU A 2 5.92 0.16 19.63
C LEU A 2 6.48 -1.04 18.91
N ASN A 3 5.73 -1.82 18.37
CA ASN A 3 4.72 -2.07 17.58
C ASN A 3 4.97 -2.99 16.38
N ARG A 4 4.15 -3.84 16.19
CA ARG A 4 4.20 -4.89 15.18
C ARG A 4 3.69 -4.32 13.85
N SER A 5 4.26 -4.84 12.79
CA SER A 5 3.99 -4.58 11.39
C SER A 5 2.54 -4.22 11.08
N LEU A 6 2.31 -3.03 10.57
CA LEU A 6 1.00 -2.56 10.15
C LEU A 6 1.05 -2.11 8.70
N ALA A 7 0.53 -2.91 7.80
CA ALA A 7 0.31 -2.45 6.43
C ALA A 7 -0.96 -1.60 6.37
N ARG A 8 -0.83 -0.36 5.95
CA ARG A 8 -1.95 0.55 5.73
C ARG A 8 -2.09 0.86 4.26
N LEU A 9 -3.20 0.49 3.69
CA LEU A 9 -3.55 0.82 2.32
C LEU A 9 -4.53 1.99 2.32
N LEU A 10 -4.17 3.06 1.65
CA LEU A 10 -5.04 4.19 1.39
C LEU A 10 -5.31 4.24 -0.11
N ALA A 11 -6.52 3.93 -0.52
CA ALA A 11 -6.98 4.16 -1.89
C ALA A 11 -7.77 5.46 -1.94
N ILE A 12 -7.39 6.38 -2.83
CA ILE A 12 -8.10 7.64 -3.04
C ILE A 12 -8.61 7.65 -4.47
N ALA A 13 -9.92 7.51 -4.63
CA ALA A 13 -10.60 7.98 -5.83
C ALA A 13 -10.99 9.44 -5.61
N LEU A 14 -11.00 10.27 -6.65
CA LEU A 14 -11.32 11.70 -6.54
C LEU A 14 -12.62 11.93 -5.73
N GLY A 15 -12.46 12.32 -4.48
CA GLY A 15 -13.54 12.76 -3.60
C GLY A 15 -13.94 11.81 -2.47
N VAL A 16 -13.57 10.52 -2.49
CA VAL A 16 -13.90 9.58 -1.39
C VAL A 16 -12.69 8.74 -1.02
N PRO A 17 -12.06 8.96 0.13
CA PRO A 17 -10.98 8.09 0.59
C PRO A 17 -11.54 6.76 1.08
N SER A 18 -11.09 5.66 0.48
CA SER A 18 -11.29 4.31 1.01
C SER A 18 -10.04 3.89 1.78
N LEU A 19 -10.20 3.60 3.05
CA LEU A 19 -9.11 3.29 3.95
C LEU A 19 -9.19 1.82 4.36
N ALA A 20 -8.13 1.07 4.11
CA ALA A 20 -8.09 -0.34 4.47
C ALA A 20 -6.89 -0.66 5.36
N VAL A 21 -7.08 -1.55 6.29
CA VAL A 21 -6.03 -2.12 7.13
C VAL A 21 -6.02 -3.63 6.95
N ALA A 22 -4.85 -4.18 6.69
CA ALA A 22 -4.62 -5.62 6.68
C ALA A 22 -3.76 -6.02 7.89
N ASN A 23 -4.13 -7.11 8.54
CA ASN A 23 -3.30 -7.75 9.54
C ASN A 23 -3.43 -9.29 9.48
N GLY A 24 -2.40 -10.00 9.92
CA GLY A 24 -2.14 -11.38 9.61
C GLY A 24 -3.19 -12.44 10.00
N ASN A 25 -4.21 -12.11 10.79
CA ASN A 25 -5.20 -13.07 11.28
C ASN A 25 -6.65 -12.66 11.05
N SER A 26 -6.88 -11.54 10.42
CA SER A 26 -8.24 -11.07 10.10
C SER A 26 -8.33 -10.65 8.64
N ALA A 27 -9.52 -10.82 8.08
CA ALA A 27 -9.80 -10.30 6.75
C ALA A 27 -9.54 -8.77 6.72
N PRO A 28 -8.98 -8.23 5.62
CA PRO A 28 -8.78 -6.80 5.47
C PRO A 28 -10.14 -6.10 5.57
N LYS A 29 -10.15 -4.93 6.20
CA LYS A 29 -11.38 -4.19 6.47
C LYS A 29 -11.30 -2.78 5.91
N LEU A 30 -12.41 -2.33 5.33
CA LEU A 30 -12.63 -0.91 5.11
C LEU A 30 -12.95 -0.23 6.43
N LEU A 31 -12.29 0.88 6.70
CA LEU A 31 -12.47 1.66 7.91
C LEU A 31 -12.84 3.09 7.53
N ASP A 32 -13.65 3.73 8.38
CA ASP A 32 -13.80 5.17 8.34
C ASP A 32 -12.47 5.86 8.75
N LYS A 33 -12.35 7.14 8.38
CA LYS A 33 -11.13 7.91 8.59
C LYS A 33 -10.67 7.93 10.05
N GLU A 34 -11.59 8.11 10.99
CA GLU A 34 -11.27 8.20 12.40
C GLU A 34 -10.78 6.86 12.94
N THR A 35 -11.50 5.79 12.66
CA THR A 35 -11.10 4.43 13.02
C THR A 35 -9.75 4.07 12.42
N PHE A 36 -9.50 4.36 11.14
CA PHE A 36 -8.23 4.06 10.48
C PHE A 36 -7.02 4.67 11.20
N PHE A 37 -7.10 5.95 11.58
CA PHE A 37 -5.97 6.62 12.23
C PHE A 37 -5.79 6.22 13.71
N HIS A 38 -6.83 5.73 14.36
CA HIS A 38 -6.79 5.32 15.77
C HIS A 38 -6.65 3.81 15.97
N THR A 39 -6.85 3.01 14.93
CA THR A 39 -6.71 1.55 15.01
C THR A 39 -5.26 1.18 15.31
N ARG A 40 -5.09 0.39 16.37
CA ARG A 40 -3.82 -0.27 16.72
C ARG A 40 -4.03 -1.76 16.58
N GLU A 41 -3.50 -2.30 15.52
CA GLU A 41 -3.56 -3.73 15.30
C GLU A 41 -2.17 -4.35 15.41
N SER A 42 -2.08 -5.55 15.97
CA SER A 42 -0.84 -6.29 16.16
C SER A 42 -0.99 -7.68 15.57
N GLY A 43 -0.06 -8.09 14.73
CA GLY A 43 -0.07 -9.41 14.09
C GLY A 43 0.85 -9.42 12.87
N GLY A 44 1.13 -10.58 12.31
CA GLY A 44 1.81 -10.68 11.02
C GLY A 44 0.92 -10.10 9.92
N THR A 45 1.53 -9.53 8.90
CA THR A 45 0.79 -8.89 7.80
C THR A 45 0.77 -9.80 6.59
N VAL A 46 -0.42 -10.05 6.04
CA VAL A 46 -0.63 -10.65 4.73
C VAL A 46 -0.98 -9.52 3.77
N ILE A 47 0.05 -8.94 3.14
CA ILE A 47 -0.11 -7.75 2.30
C ILE A 47 -1.03 -8.04 1.10
N SER A 48 -0.93 -9.24 0.52
CA SER A 48 -1.75 -9.63 -0.63
C SER A 48 -3.25 -9.51 -0.37
N SER A 49 -3.71 -9.75 0.86
CA SER A 49 -5.12 -9.64 1.22
C SER A 49 -5.64 -8.20 1.11
N ALA A 50 -4.79 -7.20 1.44
CA ALA A 50 -5.14 -5.79 1.25
C ALA A 50 -5.18 -5.42 -0.23
N TYR A 51 -4.27 -5.97 -1.04
CA TYR A 51 -4.25 -5.74 -2.48
C TYR A 51 -5.48 -6.34 -3.18
N GLU A 52 -5.90 -7.53 -2.76
CA GLU A 52 -7.14 -8.15 -3.26
C GLU A 52 -8.39 -7.32 -2.91
N LEU A 53 -8.45 -6.82 -1.67
CA LEU A 53 -9.54 -5.92 -1.29
C LEU A 53 -9.51 -4.62 -2.09
N CYS A 54 -8.32 -4.04 -2.28
CA CYS A 54 -8.16 -2.83 -3.08
C CYS A 54 -8.62 -3.06 -4.53
N HIS A 55 -8.18 -4.15 -5.15
CA HIS A 55 -8.62 -4.53 -6.49
C HIS A 55 -10.13 -4.66 -6.58
N LYS A 56 -10.75 -5.38 -5.64
CA LYS A 56 -12.20 -5.56 -5.58
C LYS A 56 -12.94 -4.21 -5.49
N ILE A 57 -12.48 -3.30 -4.64
CA ILE A 57 -13.07 -1.97 -4.49
C ILE A 57 -12.98 -1.16 -5.78
N ILE A 58 -11.81 -1.20 -6.44
CA ILE A 58 -11.63 -0.52 -7.74
C ILE A 58 -12.60 -1.06 -8.77
N GLU A 59 -12.74 -2.38 -8.88
CA GLU A 59 -13.64 -3.02 -9.83
C GLU A 59 -15.13 -2.69 -9.57
N GLU A 60 -15.54 -2.74 -8.30
CA GLU A 60 -16.95 -2.62 -7.95
C GLU A 60 -17.41 -1.17 -7.80
N GLU A 61 -16.55 -0.26 -7.34
CA GLU A 61 -16.95 1.09 -6.95
C GLU A 61 -16.29 2.20 -7.79
N TYR A 62 -15.07 1.96 -8.32
CA TYR A 62 -14.27 3.00 -8.96
C TYR A 62 -13.71 2.56 -10.33
N PRO A 63 -14.56 2.20 -11.30
CA PRO A 63 -14.08 1.80 -12.62
C PRO A 63 -13.27 2.93 -13.28
N GLN A 64 -12.12 2.57 -13.86
CA GLN A 64 -11.13 3.53 -14.37
C GLN A 64 -11.64 4.40 -15.53
N GLU A 65 -12.70 4.01 -16.20
CA GLU A 65 -13.33 4.81 -17.25
C GLU A 65 -14.02 6.07 -16.69
N LEU A 66 -14.36 6.05 -15.39
CA LEU A 66 -15.09 7.12 -14.71
C LEU A 66 -14.26 7.81 -13.63
N TRP A 67 -13.18 7.17 -13.16
CA TRP A 67 -12.43 7.61 -12.00
C TRP A 67 -10.92 7.62 -12.26
N ASN A 68 -10.23 8.63 -11.70
CA ASN A 68 -8.80 8.58 -11.50
C ASN A 68 -8.51 7.95 -10.14
N VAL A 69 -7.83 6.82 -10.14
CA VAL A 69 -7.56 6.04 -8.93
C VAL A 69 -6.11 6.20 -8.52
N TYR A 70 -5.90 6.62 -7.29
CA TYR A 70 -4.59 6.76 -6.66
C TYR A 70 -4.54 5.87 -5.43
N VAL A 71 -3.57 4.97 -5.36
CA VAL A 71 -3.41 4.04 -4.25
C VAL A 71 -2.11 4.35 -3.52
N PHE A 72 -2.18 4.43 -2.19
CA PHE A 72 -1.00 4.61 -1.35
C PHE A 72 -0.95 3.52 -0.29
N HIS A 73 0.18 2.80 -0.26
CA HIS A 73 0.45 1.75 0.72
C HIS A 73 1.65 2.14 1.57
N PHE A 74 1.47 2.16 2.89
CA PHE A 74 2.55 2.40 3.85
C PHE A 74 2.72 1.17 4.73
N SER A 75 3.97 0.71 4.87
CA SER A 75 4.32 -0.48 5.64
C SER A 75 5.76 -0.38 6.14
N ASP A 76 6.11 -1.12 7.18
CA ASP A 76 7.50 -1.34 7.62
C ASP A 76 8.23 -2.43 6.80
N GLY A 77 7.56 -2.98 5.81
CA GLY A 77 8.13 -3.93 4.87
C GLY A 77 8.18 -5.36 5.33
N ASP A 78 7.57 -5.67 6.46
CA ASP A 78 7.42 -7.05 6.91
C ASP A 78 6.17 -7.67 6.28
N ASN A 79 6.38 -8.75 5.55
CA ASN A 79 5.31 -9.57 5.00
C ASN A 79 5.36 -10.98 5.62
N TRP A 80 4.23 -11.66 5.65
CA TRP A 80 4.09 -12.96 6.29
C TRP A 80 5.05 -14.01 5.73
N SER A 81 5.26 -14.01 4.40
CA SER A 81 6.14 -14.97 3.73
C SER A 81 6.59 -14.47 2.35
N GLY A 82 7.65 -15.07 1.81
CA GLY A 82 8.07 -14.83 0.43
C GLY A 82 6.98 -15.17 -0.60
N GLY A 83 6.23 -16.25 -0.38
CA GLY A 83 5.11 -16.60 -1.27
C GLY A 83 3.99 -15.54 -1.28
N ASP A 84 3.75 -14.85 -0.18
CA ASP A 84 2.82 -13.71 -0.14
C ASP A 84 3.38 -12.51 -0.89
N THR A 85 4.68 -12.28 -0.80
CA THR A 85 5.35 -11.22 -1.57
C THR A 85 5.24 -11.45 -3.08
N ASP A 86 5.46 -12.67 -3.55
CA ASP A 86 5.27 -13.03 -4.97
C ASP A 86 3.83 -12.80 -5.42
N ARG A 87 2.86 -13.14 -4.56
CA ARG A 87 1.44 -12.87 -4.81
C ARG A 87 1.16 -11.37 -4.92
N CYS A 88 1.73 -10.55 -4.03
CA CYS A 88 1.62 -9.09 -4.11
C CYS A 88 2.15 -8.53 -5.42
N ILE A 89 3.33 -9.01 -5.87
CA ILE A 89 3.93 -8.58 -7.13
C ILE A 89 3.02 -8.93 -8.32
N ASN A 90 2.45 -10.14 -8.31
CA ASN A 90 1.53 -10.57 -9.37
C ASN A 90 0.24 -9.72 -9.39
N LEU A 91 -0.37 -9.46 -8.22
CA LEU A 91 -1.53 -8.59 -8.09
C LEU A 91 -1.23 -7.14 -8.52
N LEU A 92 -0.06 -6.61 -8.16
CA LEU A 92 0.36 -5.29 -8.60
C LEU A 92 0.45 -5.22 -10.13
N LYS A 93 1.16 -6.14 -10.76
CA LYS A 93 1.39 -6.13 -12.21
C LYS A 93 0.13 -6.42 -13.02
N GLY A 94 -0.66 -7.40 -12.57
CA GLY A 94 -1.81 -7.90 -13.33
C GLY A 94 -3.09 -7.11 -13.10
N ASP A 95 -3.31 -6.65 -11.87
CA ASP A 95 -4.62 -6.20 -11.45
C ASP A 95 -4.65 -4.72 -11.00
N LEU A 96 -3.67 -4.26 -10.24
CA LEU A 96 -3.72 -2.92 -9.65
C LEU A 96 -3.10 -1.84 -10.54
N LEU A 97 -1.86 -2.03 -10.99
CA LEU A 97 -1.17 -1.02 -11.80
C LEU A 97 -1.89 -0.71 -13.12
N PRO A 98 -2.48 -1.69 -13.84
CA PRO A 98 -3.26 -1.38 -15.04
C PRO A 98 -4.51 -0.53 -14.79
N LYS A 99 -5.01 -0.48 -13.55
CA LYS A 99 -6.26 0.18 -13.17
C LYS A 99 -6.08 1.42 -12.30
N THR A 100 -4.84 1.81 -12.03
CA THR A 100 -4.52 2.97 -11.20
C THR A 100 -3.74 4.01 -12.00
N ASN A 101 -4.00 5.28 -11.71
CA ASN A 101 -3.20 6.38 -12.23
C ASN A 101 -1.84 6.48 -11.53
N LEU A 102 -1.82 6.06 -10.26
CA LEU A 102 -0.62 6.00 -9.45
C LEU A 102 -0.79 4.95 -8.35
N PHE A 103 0.26 4.16 -8.14
CA PHE A 103 0.44 3.34 -6.95
C PHE A 103 1.72 3.80 -6.22
N GLY A 104 1.55 4.39 -5.03
CA GLY A 104 2.65 4.83 -4.18
C GLY A 104 2.90 3.83 -3.06
N TYR A 105 4.13 3.32 -2.94
CA TYR A 105 4.55 2.53 -1.79
C TYR A 105 5.56 3.30 -0.94
N GLY A 106 5.21 3.55 0.33
CA GLY A 106 6.07 4.18 1.32
C GLY A 106 6.57 3.16 2.35
N GLN A 107 7.86 2.81 2.26
CA GLN A 107 8.53 1.99 3.27
C GLN A 107 8.85 2.84 4.49
N VAL A 108 8.17 2.58 5.59
CA VAL A 108 8.44 3.27 6.86
C VAL A 108 9.48 2.48 7.64
N GLU A 109 10.57 3.13 8.03
CA GLU A 109 11.57 2.48 8.87
C GLU A 109 10.99 2.15 10.24
N SER A 110 11.19 0.93 10.69
CA SER A 110 10.87 0.48 12.03
C SER A 110 12.00 -0.36 12.59
N THR A 111 12.13 -0.37 13.91
CA THR A 111 13.15 -1.17 14.61
C THR A 111 13.03 -2.68 14.32
N TYR A 112 11.89 -3.11 13.84
CA TYR A 112 11.57 -4.52 13.60
C TYR A 112 11.33 -4.83 12.12
N GLY A 113 11.21 -3.80 11.27
CA GLY A 113 10.95 -3.96 9.84
C GLY A 113 12.19 -4.44 9.10
N SER A 114 12.04 -5.46 8.27
CA SER A 114 13.16 -6.00 7.47
C SER A 114 13.47 -5.15 6.24
N GLY A 115 12.55 -4.32 5.80
CA GLY A 115 12.62 -3.62 4.53
C GLY A 115 12.73 -4.56 3.31
N GLN A 116 12.35 -5.82 3.46
CA GLN A 116 12.46 -6.80 2.39
C GLN A 116 11.46 -6.49 1.27
N PHE A 117 10.26 -6.07 1.61
CA PHE A 117 9.20 -5.88 0.62
C PHE A 117 9.55 -4.79 -0.41
N ILE A 118 10.12 -3.65 0.00
CA ILE A 118 10.53 -2.62 -0.97
C ILE A 118 11.63 -3.12 -1.90
N ARG A 119 12.59 -3.91 -1.41
CA ARG A 119 13.64 -4.50 -2.26
C ARG A 119 13.06 -5.44 -3.31
N GLU A 120 12.07 -6.24 -2.92
CA GLU A 120 11.37 -7.12 -3.88
C GLU A 120 10.57 -6.33 -4.92
N LEU A 121 9.95 -5.21 -4.51
CA LEU A 121 9.31 -4.31 -5.46
C LEU A 121 10.33 -3.67 -6.41
N GLU A 122 11.46 -3.16 -5.90
CA GLU A 122 12.55 -2.59 -6.70
C GLU A 122 13.08 -3.58 -7.73
N ASN A 123 13.21 -4.85 -7.36
CA ASN A 123 13.74 -5.89 -8.24
C ASN A 123 12.74 -6.35 -9.32
N ASN A 124 11.46 -6.29 -9.04
CA ASN A 124 10.45 -6.91 -9.89
C ASN A 124 9.55 -5.93 -10.66
N VAL A 125 9.42 -4.67 -10.19
CA VAL A 125 8.44 -3.71 -10.75
C VAL A 125 8.99 -2.30 -10.94
N ASN A 126 10.30 -2.11 -10.96
CA ASN A 126 10.97 -0.81 -10.98
C ASN A 126 10.79 0.03 -12.27
N GLU A 127 10.36 -0.58 -13.37
CA GLU A 127 10.24 0.08 -14.68
C GLU A 127 8.79 0.46 -15.04
N ILE A 128 7.88 0.44 -14.07
CA ILE A 128 6.47 0.76 -14.32
C ILE A 128 6.20 2.23 -13.98
N ASP A 129 5.77 2.99 -14.97
CA ASP A 129 5.66 4.46 -14.91
C ASP A 129 4.75 4.98 -13.78
N ASN A 130 3.68 4.27 -13.46
CA ASN A 130 2.73 4.65 -12.43
C ASN A 130 2.97 3.99 -11.07
N LEU A 131 4.12 3.36 -10.85
CA LEU A 131 4.58 2.91 -9.54
C LEU A 131 5.63 3.86 -8.98
N VAL A 132 5.44 4.30 -7.75
CA VAL A 132 6.41 5.11 -7.01
C VAL A 132 6.76 4.44 -5.70
N LEU A 133 8.05 4.22 -5.49
CA LEU A 133 8.60 3.65 -4.26
C LEU A 133 9.33 4.77 -3.49
N SER A 134 9.07 4.88 -2.20
CA SER A 134 9.74 5.86 -1.33
C SER A 134 10.12 5.25 0.00
N ARG A 135 11.27 5.68 0.55
CA ARG A 135 11.76 5.27 1.86
C ARG A 135 11.56 6.42 2.84
N ILE A 136 10.96 6.12 3.99
CA ILE A 136 10.63 7.07 5.06
C ILE A 136 11.39 6.64 6.30
N GLU A 137 12.63 7.10 6.43
CA GLU A 137 13.52 6.74 7.53
C GLU A 137 13.24 7.57 8.79
N ASN A 138 12.76 8.79 8.58
CA ASN A 138 12.42 9.71 9.66
C ASN A 138 11.28 10.65 9.26
N LYS A 139 10.88 11.54 10.18
CA LYS A 139 9.75 12.46 9.95
C LYS A 139 9.97 13.46 8.81
N ASP A 140 11.21 13.83 8.57
CA ASP A 140 11.53 14.84 7.54
C ASP A 140 11.37 14.25 6.13
N ASP A 141 11.53 12.93 5.99
CA ASP A 141 11.36 12.22 4.73
C ASP A 141 9.89 12.12 4.28
N ILE A 142 8.94 12.29 5.20
CA ILE A 142 7.50 12.26 4.88
C ILE A 142 7.17 13.29 3.80
N TYR A 143 7.70 14.51 3.92
CA TYR A 143 7.44 15.57 2.95
C TYR A 143 8.03 15.25 1.58
N GLN A 144 9.23 14.65 1.54
CA GLN A 144 9.84 14.22 0.29
C GLN A 144 9.04 13.08 -0.35
N SER A 145 8.61 12.09 0.43
CA SER A 145 7.77 11.00 -0.07
C SER A 145 6.45 11.49 -0.69
N ILE A 146 5.81 12.49 -0.07
CA ILE A 146 4.60 13.12 -0.63
C ILE A 146 4.92 13.78 -1.98
N LYS A 147 6.04 14.49 -2.09
CA LYS A 147 6.47 15.09 -3.36
C LYS A 147 6.75 14.05 -4.42
N ASP A 148 7.42 12.96 -4.06
CA ASP A 148 7.73 11.86 -4.98
C ASP A 148 6.45 11.23 -5.53
N PHE A 149 5.47 10.99 -4.67
CA PHE A 149 4.17 10.45 -5.08
C PHE A 149 3.39 11.42 -5.96
N LEU A 150 3.29 12.69 -5.58
CA LEU A 150 2.53 13.68 -6.34
C LEU A 150 3.25 14.16 -7.60
N GLY A 151 4.57 14.06 -7.64
CA GLY A 151 5.37 14.49 -8.79
C GLY A 151 5.30 13.58 -10.02
N LYS A 152 4.89 12.32 -9.85
CA LYS A 152 4.72 11.34 -10.94
C LYS A 152 3.26 11.13 -11.36
N GLY A 153 2.29 11.63 -10.60
CA GLY A 153 0.89 11.59 -10.99
C GLY A 153 0.64 12.48 -12.22
N LYS A 154 0.41 11.87 -13.36
CA LYS A 154 -0.05 12.56 -14.58
C LYS A 154 -1.56 12.55 -14.66
#